data_699257a28eda57c9096d72c5ef2e3f12
#
_entry.id   699257a28eda57c9096d72c5ef2e3f12
#
_cell.length_a   1.000
_cell.length_b   1.000
_cell.length_c   1.000
_cell.angle_alpha   90.00
_cell.angle_beta   90.00
_cell.angle_gamma   90.00
#
_symmetry.space_group_name_H-M   'P 1'
#
loop_
_entity.id
_entity.type
_entity.pdbx_description
1 polymer ?
#
loop_
_entity_poly.entity_id
_entity_poly.type
_entity_poly.pdbx_seq_one_letter_code
_entity_poly.pdbx_strand_id
1 'polypeptide(L)'
;SGSIPLQEAEKVRVLGVMSAERVSIAPQVPTFAEKGYPVEWGALRGIAAPAGTPPEVMKKLSDAIVATMNDPEFQALAKKERQLLSYRDGAAFEQSARDQYDLLKGIWDEDPWIKD
;
A
#
# COMPACT_ATOMS: atom_id res chain seq x y z
N SER A 1 2.93 5.76 7.11
CA SER A 1 3.08 7.24 7.11
C SER A 1 2.86 7.87 8.49
N GLY A 2 1.91 7.38 9.29
CA GLY A 2 1.58 7.99 10.60
C GLY A 2 2.68 7.92 11.66
N SER A 3 3.59 6.96 11.60
CA SER A 3 4.70 6.81 12.57
C SER A 3 5.91 7.72 12.28
N ILE A 4 6.09 8.19 11.05
CA ILE A 4 7.26 9.00 10.68
C ILE A 4 7.31 10.34 11.43
N PRO A 5 6.23 11.14 11.53
CA PRO A 5 6.24 12.36 12.33
C PRO A 5 6.55 12.12 13.83
N LEU A 6 6.12 10.97 14.36
CA LEU A 6 6.41 10.60 15.74
C LEU A 6 7.89 10.23 15.92
N GLN A 7 8.52 9.60 14.92
CA GLN A 7 9.95 9.32 14.92
C GLN A 7 10.77 10.60 14.83
N GLU A 8 10.38 11.55 13.97
CA GLU A 8 11.05 12.84 13.86
C GLU A 8 10.96 13.65 15.15
N ALA A 9 9.85 13.51 15.88
CA ALA A 9 9.66 14.09 17.21
C ALA A 9 10.30 13.25 18.35
N GLU A 10 11.10 12.23 18.02
CA GLU A 10 11.77 11.32 18.95
C GLU A 10 10.86 10.58 19.94
N LYS A 11 9.55 10.53 19.62
CA LYS A 11 8.55 9.85 20.48
C LYS A 11 8.50 8.34 20.25
N VAL A 12 8.91 7.88 19.07
CA VAL A 12 8.99 6.46 18.72
C VAL A 12 10.22 6.17 17.88
N ARG A 13 10.68 4.94 17.91
CA ARG A 13 11.71 4.43 17.00
C ARG A 13 11.08 3.44 16.03
N VAL A 14 11.11 3.75 14.74
CA VAL A 14 10.71 2.81 13.69
C VAL A 14 11.80 1.76 13.53
N LEU A 15 11.46 0.49 13.73
CA LEU A 15 12.41 -0.62 13.73
C LEU A 15 12.68 -1.15 12.32
N GLY A 16 11.73 -1.03 11.41
CA GLY A 16 11.84 -1.49 10.04
C GLY A 16 10.57 -1.15 9.25
N VAL A 17 10.66 -1.28 7.94
CA VAL A 17 9.53 -1.17 7.02
C VAL A 17 9.27 -2.51 6.34
N MET A 18 7.99 -2.86 6.15
CA MET A 18 7.57 -4.11 5.51
C MET A 18 7.37 -3.91 4.00
N SER A 19 8.37 -3.35 3.34
CA SER A 19 8.40 -3.15 1.88
C SER A 19 9.63 -3.83 1.30
N ALA A 20 9.60 -4.20 0.00
CA ALA A 20 10.73 -4.81 -0.69
C ALA A 20 11.99 -3.94 -0.61
N GLU A 21 11.81 -2.62 -0.69
CA GLU A 21 12.89 -1.64 -0.63
C GLU A 21 12.62 -0.59 0.47
N ARG A 22 13.68 0.10 0.88
CA ARG A 22 13.56 1.22 1.81
C ARG A 22 12.70 2.33 1.23
N VAL A 23 11.86 2.93 2.07
CA VAL A 23 10.94 3.97 1.64
C VAL A 23 11.62 5.33 1.60
N SER A 24 11.31 6.13 0.57
CA SER A 24 11.94 7.45 0.36
C SER A 24 11.67 8.46 1.47
N ILE A 25 10.57 8.31 2.19
CA ILE A 25 10.22 9.18 3.33
C ILE A 25 10.98 8.83 4.63
N ALA A 26 11.69 7.70 4.67
CA ALA A 26 12.51 7.25 5.79
C ALA A 26 13.66 6.35 5.30
N PRO A 27 14.60 6.86 4.48
CA PRO A 27 15.64 6.05 3.83
C PRO A 27 16.63 5.44 4.83
N GLN A 28 16.71 5.98 6.03
CA GLN A 28 17.54 5.46 7.13
C GLN A 28 16.94 4.22 7.82
N VAL A 29 15.63 3.95 7.63
CA VAL A 29 14.96 2.82 8.24
C VAL A 29 15.13 1.59 7.36
N PRO A 30 15.72 0.48 7.87
CA PRO A 30 15.91 -0.73 7.08
C PRO A 30 14.57 -1.43 6.80
N THR A 31 14.55 -2.28 5.78
CA THR A 31 13.43 -3.21 5.59
C THR A 31 13.47 -4.35 6.59
N PHE A 32 12.35 -5.05 6.77
CA PHE A 32 12.33 -6.28 7.56
C PHE A 32 13.15 -7.38 6.89
N ALA A 33 13.18 -7.43 5.56
CA ALA A 33 14.03 -8.37 4.81
C ALA A 33 15.52 -8.16 5.09
N GLU A 34 16.01 -6.91 5.13
CA GLU A 34 17.40 -6.59 5.52
C GLU A 34 17.74 -7.04 6.95
N LYS A 35 16.73 -7.20 7.80
CA LYS A 35 16.89 -7.68 9.19
C LYS A 35 16.72 -9.21 9.32
N GLY A 36 16.59 -9.93 8.23
CA GLY A 36 16.42 -11.39 8.22
C GLY A 36 14.97 -11.87 8.33
N TYR A 37 14.00 -10.96 8.26
CA TYR A 37 12.57 -11.28 8.28
C TYR A 37 11.96 -10.92 6.92
N PRO A 38 11.81 -11.88 5.98
CA PRO A 38 11.33 -11.61 4.62
C PRO A 38 9.79 -11.41 4.62
N VAL A 39 9.33 -10.36 5.28
CA VAL A 39 7.92 -10.00 5.35
C VAL A 39 7.69 -8.73 4.52
N GLU A 40 6.85 -8.86 3.52
CA GLU A 40 6.34 -7.74 2.74
C GLU A 40 4.85 -7.58 3.02
N TRP A 41 4.48 -6.42 3.52
CA TRP A 41 3.09 -6.10 3.82
C TRP A 41 2.83 -4.61 3.65
N GLY A 42 1.70 -4.27 3.04
CA GLY A 42 1.30 -2.88 2.85
C GLY A 42 -0.22 -2.72 2.77
N ALA A 43 -0.70 -1.55 3.13
CA ALA A 43 -2.10 -1.22 2.91
C ALA A 43 -2.35 -0.96 1.42
N LEU A 44 -3.33 -1.66 0.85
CA LEU A 44 -3.85 -1.38 -0.48
C LEU A 44 -4.99 -0.37 -0.39
N ARG A 45 -4.98 0.61 -1.27
CA ARG A 45 -6.08 1.56 -1.46
C ARG A 45 -6.45 1.58 -2.93
N GLY A 46 -7.72 1.52 -3.23
CA GLY A 46 -8.20 1.49 -4.61
C GLY A 46 -9.59 2.05 -4.74
N ILE A 47 -10.01 2.23 -5.98
CA ILE A 47 -11.36 2.62 -6.36
C ILE A 47 -12.02 1.38 -6.95
N ALA A 48 -13.21 1.04 -6.45
CA ALA A 48 -14.00 -0.07 -6.94
C ALA A 48 -15.25 0.47 -7.65
N ALA A 49 -15.69 -0.27 -8.64
CA ALA A 49 -16.96 -0.03 -9.32
C ALA A 49 -17.90 -1.23 -9.11
N PRO A 50 -19.23 -1.06 -9.22
CA PRO A 50 -20.19 -2.16 -9.15
C PRO A 50 -19.88 -3.26 -10.16
N ALA A 51 -20.20 -4.51 -9.81
CA ALA A 51 -20.09 -5.62 -10.76
C ALA A 51 -20.97 -5.35 -11.99
N GLY A 52 -20.45 -5.66 -13.18
CA GLY A 52 -21.16 -5.41 -14.43
C GLY A 52 -21.05 -3.98 -14.97
N THR A 53 -20.20 -3.11 -14.36
CA THR A 53 -19.90 -1.79 -14.95
C THR A 53 -19.34 -1.97 -16.36
N PRO A 54 -19.88 -1.25 -17.37
CA PRO A 54 -19.45 -1.39 -18.76
C PRO A 54 -17.94 -1.15 -18.94
N PRO A 55 -17.27 -1.91 -19.83
CA PRO A 55 -15.81 -1.80 -20.04
C PRO A 55 -15.33 -0.40 -20.41
N GLU A 56 -16.11 0.34 -21.17
CA GLU A 56 -15.79 1.74 -21.56
C GLU A 56 -15.81 2.69 -20.36
N VAL A 57 -16.67 2.45 -19.38
CA VAL A 57 -16.72 3.22 -18.13
C VAL A 57 -15.50 2.85 -17.27
N MET A 58 -15.19 1.56 -17.16
CA MET A 58 -14.00 1.09 -16.44
C MET A 58 -12.72 1.67 -17.04
N LYS A 59 -12.62 1.68 -18.37
CA LYS A 59 -11.48 2.29 -19.06
C LYS A 59 -11.36 3.78 -18.74
N LYS A 60 -12.45 4.52 -18.79
CA LYS A 60 -12.46 5.96 -18.50
C LYS A 60 -12.04 6.26 -17.07
N LEU A 61 -12.47 5.44 -16.10
CA LEU A 61 -12.04 5.54 -14.71
C LEU A 61 -10.55 5.24 -14.55
N SER A 62 -10.05 4.18 -15.17
CA SER A 62 -8.62 3.86 -15.16
C SER A 62 -7.77 4.95 -15.78
N ASP A 63 -8.16 5.50 -16.93
CA ASP A 63 -7.45 6.58 -17.60
C ASP A 63 -7.40 7.84 -16.70
N ALA A 64 -8.50 8.15 -16.00
CA ALA A 64 -8.54 9.27 -15.07
C ALA A 64 -7.63 9.08 -13.85
N ILE A 65 -7.55 7.84 -13.32
CA ILE A 65 -6.62 7.49 -12.23
C ILE A 65 -5.18 7.67 -12.70
N VAL A 66 -4.82 7.14 -13.88
CA VAL A 66 -3.48 7.30 -14.45
C VAL A 66 -3.12 8.77 -14.63
N ALA A 67 -4.03 9.57 -15.18
CA ALA A 67 -3.83 11.00 -15.34
C ALA A 67 -3.58 11.70 -13.98
N THR A 68 -4.38 11.37 -12.97
CA THR A 68 -4.22 11.92 -11.61
C THR A 68 -2.87 11.51 -10.99
N MET A 69 -2.46 10.25 -11.13
CA MET A 69 -1.19 9.76 -10.60
C MET A 69 0.03 10.45 -11.25
N ASN A 70 -0.10 10.91 -12.49
CA ASN A 70 0.94 11.63 -13.22
C ASN A 70 0.82 13.16 -13.09
N ASP A 71 -0.21 13.65 -12.43
CA ASP A 71 -0.41 15.09 -12.23
C ASP A 71 0.62 15.66 -11.25
N PRO A 72 1.37 16.71 -11.63
CA PRO A 72 2.42 17.28 -10.79
C PRO A 72 1.90 17.88 -9.48
N GLU A 73 0.69 18.45 -9.47
CA GLU A 73 0.09 19.03 -8.26
C GLU A 73 -0.31 17.92 -7.28
N PHE A 74 -0.89 16.85 -7.81
CA PHE A 74 -1.21 15.66 -7.00
C PHE A 74 0.04 15.03 -6.40
N GLN A 75 1.11 14.87 -7.18
CA GLN A 75 2.38 14.33 -6.70
C GLN A 75 3.02 15.22 -5.63
N ALA A 76 2.97 16.54 -5.82
CA ALA A 76 3.47 17.50 -4.83
C ALA A 76 2.66 17.43 -3.52
N LEU A 77 1.33 17.31 -3.62
CA LEU A 77 0.46 17.14 -2.47
C LEU A 77 0.76 15.82 -1.74
N ALA A 78 0.85 14.71 -2.47
CA ALA A 78 1.18 13.41 -1.89
C ALA A 78 2.53 13.42 -1.16
N LYS A 79 3.54 14.07 -1.73
CA LYS A 79 4.84 14.26 -1.09
C LYS A 79 4.73 15.10 0.18
N LYS A 80 3.99 16.20 0.15
CA LYS A 80 3.73 17.05 1.32
C LYS A 80 3.06 16.28 2.43
N GLU A 81 2.06 15.47 2.09
CA GLU A 81 1.31 14.62 3.03
C GLU A 81 2.05 13.30 3.38
N ARG A 82 3.30 13.13 2.89
CA ARG A 82 4.13 11.94 3.14
C ARG A 82 3.43 10.63 2.72
N GLN A 83 2.63 10.69 1.65
CA GLN A 83 2.01 9.53 1.05
C GLN A 83 3.00 8.86 0.08
N LEU A 84 3.16 7.56 0.22
CA LEU A 84 3.90 6.76 -0.75
C LEU A 84 2.93 6.35 -1.86
N LEU A 85 3.17 6.86 -3.07
CA LEU A 85 2.39 6.50 -4.24
C LEU A 85 3.04 5.30 -4.92
N SER A 86 2.24 4.25 -5.14
CA SER A 86 2.62 3.06 -5.89
C SER A 86 1.42 2.65 -6.73
N TYR A 87 1.36 3.16 -7.96
CA TYR A 87 0.26 2.85 -8.87
C TYR A 87 0.31 1.37 -9.30
N ARG A 88 -0.85 0.76 -9.33
CA ARG A 88 -1.11 -0.54 -9.95
C ARG A 88 -2.34 -0.41 -10.82
N ASP A 89 -2.32 -1.00 -12.01
CA ASP A 89 -3.53 -1.10 -12.81
C ASP A 89 -4.57 -2.03 -12.15
N GLY A 90 -5.78 -2.09 -12.73
CA GLY A 90 -6.87 -2.84 -12.13
C GLY A 90 -6.55 -4.32 -11.95
N ALA A 91 -5.88 -4.94 -12.91
CA ALA A 91 -5.53 -6.37 -12.85
C ALA A 91 -4.46 -6.63 -11.78
N ALA A 92 -3.40 -5.84 -11.75
CA ALA A 92 -2.34 -5.96 -10.74
C ALA A 92 -2.86 -5.62 -9.32
N PHE A 93 -3.80 -4.67 -9.21
CA PHE A 93 -4.42 -4.35 -7.93
C PHE A 93 -5.31 -5.50 -7.44
N GLU A 94 -6.15 -6.07 -8.32
CA GLU A 94 -7.00 -7.21 -7.99
C GLU A 94 -6.16 -8.41 -7.55
N GLN A 95 -5.09 -8.74 -8.29
CA GLN A 95 -4.19 -9.83 -7.92
C GLN A 95 -3.60 -9.60 -6.53
N SER A 96 -3.10 -8.39 -6.26
CA SER A 96 -2.54 -8.05 -4.95
C SER A 96 -3.56 -8.16 -3.81
N ALA A 97 -4.81 -7.81 -4.07
CA ALA A 97 -5.87 -7.93 -3.09
C ALA A 97 -6.22 -9.42 -2.81
N ARG A 98 -6.21 -10.26 -3.85
CA ARG A 98 -6.40 -11.71 -3.70
C ARG A 98 -5.25 -12.36 -2.93
N ASP A 99 -4.02 -12.04 -3.28
CA ASP A 99 -2.83 -12.58 -2.60
C ASP A 99 -2.86 -12.23 -1.10
N GLN A 100 -3.23 -11.00 -0.75
CA GLN A 100 -3.39 -10.59 0.65
C GLN A 100 -4.54 -11.31 1.35
N TYR A 101 -5.67 -11.51 0.66
CA TYR A 101 -6.79 -12.26 1.21
C TYR A 101 -6.39 -13.70 1.50
N ASP A 102 -5.73 -14.38 0.55
CA ASP A 102 -5.33 -15.77 0.69
C ASP A 102 -4.30 -15.94 1.82
N LEU A 103 -3.35 -15.01 1.93
CA LEU A 103 -2.38 -15.01 3.04
C LEU A 103 -3.08 -14.85 4.39
N LEU A 104 -3.98 -13.87 4.53
CA LEU A 104 -4.71 -13.63 5.77
C LEU A 104 -5.63 -14.81 6.10
N LYS A 105 -6.27 -15.39 5.09
CA LYS A 105 -7.12 -16.57 5.27
C LYS A 105 -6.31 -17.76 5.76
N GLY A 106 -5.11 -17.98 5.19
CA GLY A 106 -4.21 -19.04 5.66
C GLY A 106 -3.84 -18.88 7.14
N ILE A 107 -3.46 -17.67 7.56
CA ILE A 107 -3.16 -17.35 8.96
C ILE A 107 -4.40 -17.57 9.84
N TRP A 108 -5.57 -17.13 9.38
CA TRP A 108 -6.83 -17.29 10.09
C TRP A 108 -7.21 -18.77 10.28
N ASP A 109 -7.02 -19.58 9.25
CA ASP A 109 -7.35 -20.99 9.29
C ASP A 109 -6.44 -21.77 10.28
N GLU A 110 -5.19 -21.31 10.47
CA GLU A 110 -4.24 -21.89 11.41
C GLU A 110 -4.47 -21.42 12.86
N ASP A 111 -4.68 -20.12 13.06
CA ASP A 111 -4.87 -19.51 14.40
C ASP A 111 -5.91 -18.37 14.33
N PRO A 112 -7.20 -18.68 14.45
CA PRO A 112 -8.25 -17.67 14.44
C PRO A 112 -8.11 -16.69 15.60
N TRP A 113 -7.89 -15.39 15.27
CA TRP A 113 -7.72 -14.33 16.28
C TRP A 113 -9.02 -13.73 16.82
N ILE A 114 -10.17 -14.08 16.24
CA ILE A 114 -11.50 -13.82 16.83
C ILE A 114 -12.04 -15.17 17.30
N LYS A 115 -12.26 -15.29 18.58
CA LYS A 115 -12.94 -16.46 19.19
C LYS A 115 -14.33 -15.98 19.58
N ASP A 116 -15.35 -16.69 19.12
CA ASP A 116 -16.75 -16.48 19.51
C ASP A 116 -16.94 -16.65 21.02
#